data_4ba16257079ec17a5125f870bb2c9256
#
_entry.id   4ba16257079ec17a5125f870bb2c9256
#
_cell.length_a   1.000
_cell.length_b   1.000
_cell.length_c   1.000
_cell.angle_alpha   90.00
_cell.angle_beta   90.00
_cell.angle_gamma   90.00
#
_symmetry.space_group_name_H-M   'P 1'
#
loop_
_entity.id
_entity.type
_entity.pdbx_description
1 polymer ?
#
loop_
_entity_poly.entity_id
_entity_poly.type
_entity_poly.pdbx_seq_one_letter_code
_entity_poly.pdbx_strand_id
1 'polypeptide(L)'
;FVIVGGGPTGVELAGALADLAYRTFEKQFHNINTKKECSIYLIEGLPNVLPSFKESLSEVTRGYLEEMGVEVLTNSLVTDIQNDTVFYKKGNENKKIESKTILWGAGVMASVMGKVLADSTGVELDKVGRVIVNKDFSIPEHDNIFVIGDLARFKEGNDYLPGVATVAMQSGQFVANLIKNRTSSKKGYQTEFKYKNKGNLAVIGRNKAVADLGFITSKGFIAWLLWIFIHILYLIGFGSKVSVITKWALSYFNQDKGNRLIFLK
;
A
#
# COMPACT_ATOMS: atom_id res chain seq x y z
N PHE A 1 10.93 -16.74 3.19
CA PHE A 1 10.48 -15.47 2.61
C PHE A 1 10.64 -14.37 3.64
N VAL A 2 11.23 -13.24 3.24
CA VAL A 2 11.35 -12.05 4.10
C VAL A 2 10.67 -10.87 3.42
N ILE A 3 9.72 -10.27 4.12
CA ILE A 3 9.06 -9.03 3.70
C ILE A 3 9.59 -7.90 4.60
N VAL A 4 10.08 -6.84 3.99
CA VAL A 4 10.60 -5.66 4.69
C VAL A 4 9.58 -4.52 4.59
N GLY A 5 9.12 -4.02 5.73
CA GLY A 5 8.14 -2.96 5.86
C GLY A 5 6.76 -3.46 6.25
N GLY A 6 6.26 -3.04 7.41
CA GLY A 6 4.96 -3.40 7.99
C GLY A 6 3.83 -2.43 7.63
N GLY A 7 4.00 -1.60 6.60
CA GLY A 7 2.91 -0.81 6.02
C GLY A 7 1.87 -1.67 5.28
N PRO A 8 0.82 -1.05 4.69
CA PRO A 8 -0.25 -1.80 4.01
C PRO A 8 0.26 -2.80 2.97
N THR A 9 1.21 -2.39 2.13
CA THR A 9 1.81 -3.27 1.10
C THR A 9 2.48 -4.51 1.71
N GLY A 10 3.30 -4.33 2.75
CA GLY A 10 3.99 -5.46 3.38
C GLY A 10 3.05 -6.40 4.11
N VAL A 11 2.05 -5.87 4.79
CA VAL A 11 1.01 -6.66 5.47
C VAL A 11 0.20 -7.49 4.45
N GLU A 12 -0.24 -6.89 3.35
CA GLU A 12 -0.97 -7.56 2.28
C GLU A 12 -0.13 -8.63 1.59
N LEU A 13 1.16 -8.36 1.33
CA LEU A 13 2.10 -9.34 0.77
C LEU A 13 2.32 -10.51 1.73
N ALA A 14 2.54 -10.24 3.01
CA ALA A 14 2.75 -11.28 4.01
C ALA A 14 1.55 -12.20 4.13
N GLY A 15 0.35 -11.62 4.19
CA GLY A 15 -0.90 -12.38 4.21
C GLY A 15 -1.15 -13.18 2.94
N ALA A 16 -0.88 -12.60 1.77
CA ALA A 16 -1.02 -13.30 0.49
C ALA A 16 -0.04 -14.47 0.35
N LEU A 17 1.21 -14.30 0.81
CA LEU A 17 2.20 -15.38 0.84
C LEU A 17 1.81 -16.50 1.80
N ALA A 18 1.31 -16.14 2.99
CA ALA A 18 0.83 -17.13 3.97
C ALA A 18 -0.36 -17.94 3.42
N ASP A 19 -1.35 -17.27 2.81
CA ASP A 19 -2.45 -17.96 2.14
C ASP A 19 -1.98 -18.88 1.01
N LEU A 20 -0.96 -18.45 0.25
CA LEU A 20 -0.39 -19.26 -0.83
C LEU A 20 0.37 -20.47 -0.28
N ALA A 21 1.28 -20.24 0.66
CA ALA A 21 2.15 -21.28 1.21
C ALA A 21 1.35 -22.31 2.04
N TYR A 22 0.59 -21.85 3.02
CA TYR A 22 0.01 -22.73 4.04
C TYR A 22 -1.41 -23.21 3.74
N ARG A 23 -2.07 -22.68 2.71
CA ARG A 23 -3.41 -23.13 2.27
C ARG A 23 -3.44 -23.70 0.87
N THR A 24 -2.78 -23.01 -0.08
CA THR A 24 -2.86 -23.42 -1.49
C THR A 24 -1.84 -24.51 -1.80
N PHE A 25 -0.58 -24.31 -1.44
CA PHE A 25 0.49 -25.28 -1.74
C PHE A 25 0.39 -26.54 -0.91
N GLU A 26 -0.01 -26.45 0.36
CA GLU A 26 -0.25 -27.62 1.21
C GLU A 26 -1.26 -28.62 0.57
N LYS A 27 -2.25 -28.10 -0.15
CA LYS A 27 -3.24 -28.94 -0.85
C LYS A 27 -2.81 -29.42 -2.23
N GLN A 28 -1.89 -28.71 -2.87
CA GLN A 28 -1.51 -28.98 -4.27
C GLN A 28 -0.21 -29.77 -4.41
N PHE A 29 0.68 -29.70 -3.44
CA PHE A 29 2.00 -30.34 -3.47
C PHE A 29 2.15 -31.30 -2.30
N HIS A 30 1.86 -32.59 -2.54
CA HIS A 30 1.93 -33.62 -1.50
C HIS A 30 3.37 -33.93 -1.04
N ASN A 31 4.36 -33.56 -1.84
CA ASN A 31 5.78 -33.83 -1.56
C ASN A 31 6.48 -32.72 -0.75
N ILE A 32 5.76 -31.62 -0.44
CA ILE A 32 6.30 -30.47 0.28
C ILE A 32 5.48 -30.25 1.53
N ASN A 33 6.11 -30.28 2.68
CA ASN A 33 5.49 -29.87 3.93
C ASN A 33 5.73 -28.38 4.17
N THR A 34 4.85 -27.55 3.62
CA THR A 34 5.05 -26.10 3.64
C THR A 34 5.12 -25.52 5.06
N LYS A 35 4.48 -26.14 6.05
CA LYS A 35 4.56 -25.72 7.47
C LYS A 35 5.92 -25.96 8.11
N LYS A 36 6.69 -26.93 7.59
CA LYS A 36 8.05 -27.25 8.09
C LYS A 36 9.14 -26.61 7.26
N GLU A 37 8.91 -26.45 5.96
CA GLU A 37 9.93 -26.07 4.97
C GLU A 37 9.82 -24.60 4.54
N CYS A 38 8.73 -23.91 4.90
CA CYS A 38 8.51 -22.52 4.55
C CYS A 38 8.38 -21.66 5.82
N SER A 39 9.16 -20.59 5.87
CA SER A 39 9.05 -19.56 6.92
C SER A 39 8.80 -18.20 6.26
N ILE A 40 7.89 -17.43 6.82
CA ILE A 40 7.52 -16.10 6.33
C ILE A 40 7.75 -15.09 7.45
N TYR A 41 8.63 -14.13 7.20
CA TYR A 41 8.99 -13.06 8.14
C TYR A 41 8.50 -11.73 7.61
N LEU A 42 7.85 -10.93 8.45
CA LEU A 42 7.56 -9.52 8.20
C LEU A 42 8.38 -8.68 9.17
N ILE A 43 9.31 -7.88 8.64
CA ILE A 43 10.21 -7.04 9.43
C ILE A 43 9.74 -5.59 9.35
N GLU A 44 9.51 -4.96 10.53
CA GLU A 44 9.08 -3.57 10.64
C GLU A 44 9.96 -2.82 11.65
N GLY A 45 10.49 -1.66 11.24
CA GLY A 45 11.32 -0.80 12.08
C GLY A 45 10.56 -0.12 13.21
N LEU A 46 9.28 0.13 13.04
CA LEU A 46 8.41 0.75 14.03
C LEU A 46 7.85 -0.29 15.02
N PRO A 47 7.30 0.17 16.18
CA PRO A 47 6.71 -0.74 17.16
C PRO A 47 5.49 -1.52 16.65
N ASN A 48 4.75 -0.96 15.71
CA ASN A 48 3.50 -1.52 15.23
C ASN A 48 3.49 -1.66 13.70
N VAL A 49 2.87 -2.72 13.20
CA VAL A 49 2.47 -2.82 11.78
C VAL A 49 1.33 -1.85 11.50
N LEU A 50 1.12 -1.45 10.24
CA LEU A 50 0.13 -0.45 9.84
C LEU A 50 0.20 0.84 10.68
N PRO A 51 1.34 1.55 10.71
CA PRO A 51 1.55 2.67 11.63
C PRO A 51 0.60 3.86 11.40
N SER A 52 -0.10 3.91 10.27
CA SER A 52 -1.13 4.91 9.96
C SER A 52 -2.53 4.56 10.47
N PHE A 53 -2.70 3.39 11.09
CA PHE A 53 -3.97 2.94 11.68
C PHE A 53 -3.95 3.14 13.21
N LYS A 54 -5.13 3.05 13.82
CA LYS A 54 -5.24 3.01 15.29
C LYS A 54 -4.50 1.79 15.84
N GLU A 55 -3.85 1.94 16.99
CA GLU A 55 -3.05 0.90 17.63
C GLU A 55 -3.83 -0.41 17.80
N SER A 56 -5.10 -0.34 18.22
CA SER A 56 -5.97 -1.52 18.36
C SER A 56 -6.17 -2.30 17.05
N LEU A 57 -6.13 -1.64 15.89
CA LEU A 57 -6.21 -2.30 14.58
C LEU A 57 -4.85 -2.86 14.15
N SER A 58 -3.76 -2.23 14.54
CA SER A 58 -2.40 -2.73 14.34
C SER A 58 -2.17 -4.03 15.11
N GLU A 59 -2.60 -4.09 16.36
CA GLU A 59 -2.55 -5.32 17.20
C GLU A 59 -3.38 -6.46 16.59
N VAL A 60 -4.60 -6.17 16.15
CA VAL A 60 -5.45 -7.14 15.45
C VAL A 60 -4.79 -7.65 14.17
N THR A 61 -4.17 -6.74 13.41
CA THR A 61 -3.46 -7.10 12.17
C THR A 61 -2.29 -8.02 12.45
N ARG A 62 -1.49 -7.70 13.47
CA ARG A 62 -0.40 -8.56 13.93
C ARG A 62 -0.91 -9.95 14.31
N GLY A 63 -1.95 -10.02 15.15
CA GLY A 63 -2.56 -11.30 15.55
C GLY A 63 -3.04 -12.12 14.35
N TYR A 64 -3.66 -11.49 13.35
CA TYR A 64 -4.08 -12.18 12.14
C TYR A 64 -2.90 -12.74 11.31
N LEU A 65 -1.81 -11.99 11.20
CA LEU A 65 -0.61 -12.46 10.51
C LEU A 65 0.03 -13.65 11.24
N GLU A 66 0.16 -13.56 12.58
CA GLU A 66 0.71 -14.62 13.41
C GLU A 66 -0.16 -15.90 13.37
N GLU A 67 -1.51 -15.78 13.41
CA GLU A 67 -2.44 -16.90 13.19
C GLU A 67 -2.28 -17.54 11.79
N MET A 68 -1.85 -16.76 10.79
CA MET A 68 -1.60 -17.26 9.44
C MET A 68 -0.20 -17.87 9.29
N GLY A 69 0.62 -17.88 10.33
CA GLY A 69 1.96 -18.46 10.32
C GLY A 69 3.06 -17.49 9.89
N VAL A 70 2.80 -16.18 9.88
CA VAL A 70 3.82 -15.15 9.63
C VAL A 70 4.49 -14.75 10.94
N GLU A 71 5.81 -14.75 10.98
CA GLU A 71 6.58 -14.21 12.10
C GLU A 71 6.73 -12.69 11.94
N VAL A 72 6.11 -11.93 12.84
CA VAL A 72 6.09 -10.45 12.78
C VAL A 72 7.17 -9.89 13.70
N LEU A 73 8.21 -9.28 13.11
CA LEU A 73 9.35 -8.71 13.79
C LEU A 73 9.24 -7.16 13.79
N THR A 74 8.60 -6.63 14.80
CA THR A 74 8.53 -5.17 15.05
C THR A 74 9.75 -4.68 15.81
N ASN A 75 9.98 -3.35 15.86
CA ASN A 75 11.19 -2.71 16.41
C ASN A 75 12.48 -3.29 15.80
N SER A 76 12.42 -3.67 14.53
CA SER A 76 13.46 -4.38 13.81
C SER A 76 13.80 -3.63 12.53
N LEU A 77 14.90 -2.87 12.55
CA LEU A 77 15.31 -2.06 11.42
C LEU A 77 16.27 -2.85 10.52
N VAL A 78 15.87 -3.09 9.28
CA VAL A 78 16.77 -3.68 8.28
C VAL A 78 17.87 -2.69 7.96
N THR A 79 19.12 -3.15 8.06
CA THR A 79 20.31 -2.32 7.87
C THR A 79 21.03 -2.64 6.57
N ASP A 80 20.94 -3.88 6.09
CA ASP A 80 21.60 -4.30 4.85
C ASP A 80 20.96 -5.59 4.30
N ILE A 81 21.16 -5.84 3.00
CA ILE A 81 20.79 -7.07 2.32
C ILE A 81 21.96 -7.48 1.43
N GLN A 82 22.56 -8.61 1.72
CA GLN A 82 23.71 -9.15 0.97
C GLN A 82 23.59 -10.67 0.83
N ASN A 83 23.86 -11.19 -0.37
CA ASN A 83 23.99 -12.63 -0.63
C ASN A 83 22.87 -13.48 0.00
N ASP A 84 21.61 -13.20 -0.32
CA ASP A 84 20.44 -13.92 0.21
C ASP A 84 20.30 -13.81 1.74
N THR A 85 20.87 -12.77 2.37
CA THR A 85 20.80 -12.55 3.82
C THR A 85 20.32 -11.14 4.12
N VAL A 86 19.28 -11.05 4.95
CA VAL A 86 18.79 -9.77 5.51
C VAL A 86 19.40 -9.54 6.87
N PHE A 87 20.11 -8.43 7.02
CA PHE A 87 20.67 -7.98 8.29
C PHE A 87 19.74 -6.94 8.90
N TYR A 88 19.44 -7.08 10.18
CA TYR A 88 18.58 -6.14 10.89
C TYR A 88 19.01 -5.95 12.34
N LYS A 89 18.65 -4.80 12.90
CA LYS A 89 18.85 -4.45 14.31
C LYS A 89 17.54 -4.54 15.07
N LYS A 90 17.53 -5.24 16.20
CA LYS A 90 16.45 -5.23 17.18
C LYS A 90 16.98 -4.69 18.51
N GLY A 91 16.65 -3.45 18.82
CA GLY A 91 17.34 -2.72 19.88
C GLY A 91 18.84 -2.58 19.57
N ASN A 92 19.69 -3.07 20.47
CA ASN A 92 21.16 -3.07 20.30
C ASN A 92 21.71 -4.36 19.66
N GLU A 93 20.87 -5.34 19.36
CA GLU A 93 21.29 -6.63 18.81
C GLU A 93 21.29 -6.61 17.28
N ASN A 94 22.41 -7.04 16.69
CA ASN A 94 22.46 -7.33 15.26
C ASN A 94 22.00 -8.76 15.01
N LYS A 95 21.05 -8.92 14.11
CA LYS A 95 20.47 -10.22 13.73
C LYS A 95 20.51 -10.40 12.22
N LYS A 96 20.39 -11.64 11.76
CA LYS A 96 20.30 -11.94 10.34
C LYS A 96 19.26 -13.04 10.07
N ILE A 97 18.69 -13.00 8.88
CA ILE A 97 17.81 -14.06 8.34
C ILE A 97 18.29 -14.39 6.93
N GLU A 98 18.56 -15.66 6.67
CA GLU A 98 18.89 -16.15 5.34
C GLU A 98 17.59 -16.41 4.57
N SER A 99 17.45 -15.85 3.38
CA SER A 99 16.27 -16.00 2.53
C SER A 99 16.58 -15.73 1.08
N LYS A 100 16.20 -16.66 0.22
CA LYS A 100 16.32 -16.51 -1.25
C LYS A 100 15.22 -15.62 -1.86
N THR A 101 14.21 -15.28 -1.10
CA THR A 101 13.11 -14.42 -1.56
C THR A 101 12.89 -13.29 -0.58
N ILE A 102 13.33 -12.10 -0.98
CA ILE A 102 13.23 -10.89 -0.18
C ILE A 102 12.35 -9.89 -0.93
N LEU A 103 11.28 -9.44 -0.29
CA LEU A 103 10.33 -8.49 -0.83
C LEU A 103 10.47 -7.17 -0.07
N TRP A 104 10.85 -6.11 -0.78
CA TRP A 104 11.01 -4.80 -0.18
C TRP A 104 9.72 -3.97 -0.36
N GLY A 105 8.97 -3.81 0.72
CA GLY A 105 7.75 -3.00 0.79
C GLY A 105 7.90 -1.73 1.65
N ALA A 106 9.11 -1.44 2.13
CA ALA A 106 9.38 -0.29 2.97
C ALA A 106 9.83 0.92 2.15
N GLY A 107 9.26 2.09 2.46
CA GLY A 107 9.64 3.36 1.83
C GLY A 107 9.31 3.41 0.34
N VAL A 108 8.81 4.55 -0.10
CA VAL A 108 8.53 4.81 -1.52
C VAL A 108 9.33 6.02 -1.94
N MET A 109 10.10 5.86 -3.02
CA MET A 109 10.77 6.98 -3.69
C MET A 109 9.85 7.55 -4.75
N ALA A 110 9.87 8.86 -4.93
CA ALA A 110 9.12 9.49 -5.99
C ALA A 110 9.71 9.15 -7.37
N SER A 111 8.90 9.33 -8.41
CA SER A 111 9.34 9.15 -9.80
C SER A 111 10.52 10.07 -10.12
N VAL A 112 11.42 9.59 -10.97
CA VAL A 112 12.53 10.39 -11.54
C VAL A 112 12.04 11.64 -12.27
N MET A 113 10.76 11.70 -12.67
CA MET A 113 10.13 12.87 -13.28
C MET A 113 10.15 14.10 -12.37
N GLY A 114 10.14 13.92 -11.03
CA GLY A 114 10.33 15.01 -10.10
C GLY A 114 11.68 15.72 -10.30
N LYS A 115 12.76 14.93 -10.45
CA LYS A 115 14.09 15.48 -10.74
C LYS A 115 14.14 16.16 -12.11
N VAL A 116 13.58 15.54 -13.14
CA VAL A 116 13.52 16.14 -14.49
C VAL A 116 12.82 17.51 -14.45
N LEU A 117 11.71 17.59 -13.70
CA LEU A 117 10.97 18.84 -13.53
C LEU A 117 11.81 19.87 -12.76
N ALA A 118 12.46 19.48 -11.67
CA ALA A 118 13.32 20.36 -10.88
C ALA A 118 14.51 20.90 -11.69
N ASP A 119 15.16 20.05 -12.49
CA ASP A 119 16.27 20.46 -13.37
C ASP A 119 15.81 21.48 -14.44
N SER A 120 14.53 21.43 -14.86
CA SER A 120 13.98 22.31 -15.89
C SER A 120 13.40 23.62 -15.36
N THR A 121 12.87 23.63 -14.14
CA THR A 121 12.06 24.74 -13.60
C THR A 121 12.63 25.33 -12.31
N GLY A 122 13.60 24.65 -11.67
CA GLY A 122 14.12 25.05 -10.38
C GLY A 122 13.19 24.70 -9.19
N VAL A 123 12.09 23.97 -9.40
CA VAL A 123 11.15 23.62 -8.31
C VAL A 123 11.83 22.74 -7.26
N GLU A 124 11.54 23.01 -6.00
CA GLU A 124 12.08 22.24 -4.87
C GLU A 124 11.49 20.84 -4.77
N LEU A 125 12.34 19.88 -4.37
CA LEU A 125 11.96 18.51 -4.05
C LEU A 125 12.13 18.23 -2.56
N ASP A 126 11.31 17.32 -2.03
CA ASP A 126 11.56 16.77 -0.69
C ASP A 126 12.64 15.67 -0.71
N LYS A 127 12.93 15.12 0.48
CA LYS A 127 13.99 14.11 0.67
C LYS A 127 13.79 12.81 -0.11
N VAL A 128 12.55 12.51 -0.54
CA VAL A 128 12.21 11.32 -1.33
C VAL A 128 11.92 11.64 -2.80
N GLY A 129 12.17 12.90 -3.24
CA GLY A 129 12.07 13.34 -4.62
C GLY A 129 10.68 13.82 -5.04
N ARG A 130 9.75 14.06 -4.09
CA ARG A 130 8.43 14.63 -4.41
C ARG A 130 8.53 16.13 -4.60
N VAL A 131 7.76 16.63 -5.57
CA VAL A 131 7.71 18.06 -5.95
C VAL A 131 6.87 18.83 -4.95
N ILE A 132 7.44 19.91 -4.38
CA ILE A 132 6.70 20.84 -3.52
C ILE A 132 5.74 21.65 -4.38
N VAL A 133 4.45 21.61 -4.05
CA VAL A 133 3.39 22.23 -4.85
C VAL A 133 2.62 23.27 -4.06
N ASN A 134 1.99 24.19 -4.80
CA ASN A 134 1.06 25.19 -4.28
C ASN A 134 -0.27 24.54 -3.85
N LYS A 135 -1.18 25.33 -3.25
CA LYS A 135 -2.50 24.89 -2.80
C LYS A 135 -3.46 24.43 -3.92
N ASP A 136 -3.11 24.70 -5.15
CA ASP A 136 -3.84 24.29 -6.36
C ASP A 136 -3.13 23.20 -7.16
N PHE A 137 -2.06 22.61 -6.60
CA PHE A 137 -1.16 21.65 -7.23
C PHE A 137 -0.31 22.21 -8.38
N SER A 138 -0.35 23.51 -8.67
CA SER A 138 0.66 24.11 -9.55
C SER A 138 2.04 24.11 -8.87
N ILE A 139 3.11 24.19 -9.64
CA ILE A 139 4.44 24.40 -9.08
C ILE A 139 4.70 25.90 -8.89
N PRO A 140 5.53 26.29 -7.90
CA PRO A 140 5.93 27.70 -7.75
C PRO A 140 6.43 28.30 -9.04
N GLU A 141 6.07 29.56 -9.30
CA GLU A 141 6.42 30.36 -10.50
C GLU A 141 5.82 29.88 -11.84
N HIS A 142 5.11 28.71 -11.85
CA HIS A 142 4.49 28.13 -13.05
C HIS A 142 3.05 27.71 -12.77
N ASP A 143 2.10 28.61 -13.01
CA ASP A 143 0.66 28.39 -12.72
C ASP A 143 -0.05 27.46 -13.71
N ASN A 144 0.65 27.09 -14.80
CA ASN A 144 0.20 26.19 -15.86
C ASN A 144 0.82 24.78 -15.79
N ILE A 145 1.73 24.52 -14.84
CA ILE A 145 2.35 23.21 -14.63
C ILE A 145 1.81 22.63 -13.31
N PHE A 146 1.15 21.49 -13.38
CA PHE A 146 0.54 20.83 -12.23
C PHE A 146 1.20 19.48 -11.94
N VAL A 147 1.45 19.22 -10.66
CA VAL A 147 1.93 17.91 -10.17
C VAL A 147 0.92 17.37 -9.17
N ILE A 148 0.43 16.16 -9.40
CA ILE A 148 -0.63 15.51 -8.61
C ILE A 148 -0.22 14.09 -8.19
N GLY A 149 -0.99 13.49 -7.28
CA GLY A 149 -0.76 12.13 -6.80
C GLY A 149 0.53 11.99 -5.99
N ASP A 150 1.15 10.81 -6.07
CA ASP A 150 2.29 10.44 -5.21
C ASP A 150 3.56 11.26 -5.49
N LEU A 151 3.65 11.92 -6.65
CA LEU A 151 4.74 12.82 -6.98
C LEU A 151 4.63 14.18 -6.29
N ALA A 152 3.43 14.57 -5.86
CA ALA A 152 3.19 15.87 -5.22
C ALA A 152 3.48 15.85 -3.73
N ARG A 153 4.19 16.85 -3.24
CA ARG A 153 4.35 17.16 -1.82
C ARG A 153 3.42 18.30 -1.44
N PHE A 154 2.17 17.96 -1.17
CA PHE A 154 1.12 18.94 -0.86
C PHE A 154 1.02 19.17 0.65
N LYS A 155 1.05 20.44 1.07
CA LYS A 155 0.91 20.84 2.47
C LYS A 155 -0.53 21.26 2.77
N GLU A 156 -1.17 20.57 3.74
CA GLU A 156 -2.49 20.93 4.27
C GLU A 156 -2.39 21.29 5.74
N GLY A 157 -2.61 22.55 6.08
CA GLY A 157 -2.35 23.04 7.43
C GLY A 157 -0.87 22.94 7.82
N ASN A 158 -0.58 22.23 8.91
CA ASN A 158 0.79 22.00 9.38
C ASN A 158 1.40 20.70 8.84
N ASP A 159 0.60 19.82 8.27
CA ASP A 159 1.01 18.48 7.84
C ASP A 159 1.05 18.36 6.32
N TYR A 160 1.68 17.29 5.85
CA TYR A 160 1.69 16.93 4.44
C TYR A 160 0.77 15.75 4.17
N LEU A 161 0.06 15.80 3.04
CA LEU A 161 -0.79 14.69 2.64
C LEU A 161 0.04 13.43 2.34
N PRO A 162 -0.47 12.26 2.72
CA PRO A 162 0.17 10.98 2.42
C PRO A 162 0.06 10.63 0.93
N GLY A 163 1.00 9.83 0.42
CA GLY A 163 0.91 9.21 -0.91
C GLY A 163 -0.06 8.04 -0.88
N VAL A 164 -1.34 8.33 -1.09
CA VAL A 164 -2.42 7.33 -1.11
C VAL A 164 -3.38 7.59 -2.28
N ALA A 165 -4.00 6.53 -2.78
CA ALA A 165 -4.87 6.58 -3.95
C ALA A 165 -6.00 7.63 -3.82
N THR A 166 -6.58 7.80 -2.64
CA THR A 166 -7.65 8.77 -2.39
C THR A 166 -7.19 10.21 -2.52
N VAL A 167 -5.94 10.54 -2.18
CA VAL A 167 -5.33 11.86 -2.43
C VAL A 167 -5.10 12.04 -3.93
N ALA A 168 -4.51 11.03 -4.59
CA ALA A 168 -4.23 11.07 -6.02
C ALA A 168 -5.50 11.28 -6.86
N MET A 169 -6.57 10.54 -6.57
CA MET A 169 -7.85 10.67 -7.27
C MET A 169 -8.53 12.03 -7.05
N GLN A 170 -8.52 12.52 -5.81
CA GLN A 170 -9.13 13.81 -5.48
C GLN A 170 -8.32 14.98 -6.06
N SER A 171 -7.00 14.92 -6.03
CA SER A 171 -6.14 15.95 -6.65
C SER A 171 -6.33 15.97 -8.16
N GLY A 172 -6.39 14.82 -8.82
CA GLY A 172 -6.65 14.75 -10.27
C GLY A 172 -8.00 15.34 -10.66
N GLN A 173 -9.07 15.01 -9.92
CA GLN A 173 -10.39 15.56 -10.17
C GLN A 173 -10.44 17.07 -9.91
N PHE A 174 -9.76 17.55 -8.88
CA PHE A 174 -9.69 18.97 -8.56
C PHE A 174 -8.97 19.76 -9.66
N VAL A 175 -7.77 19.30 -10.09
CA VAL A 175 -6.98 19.97 -11.13
C VAL A 175 -7.72 19.95 -12.48
N ALA A 176 -8.37 18.85 -12.84
CA ALA A 176 -9.19 18.78 -14.05
C ALA A 176 -10.32 19.84 -14.05
N ASN A 177 -11.02 19.99 -12.91
CA ASN A 177 -12.06 21.02 -12.75
C ASN A 177 -11.47 22.44 -12.77
N LEU A 178 -10.31 22.64 -12.14
CA LEU A 178 -9.60 23.91 -12.12
C LEU A 178 -9.26 24.36 -13.54
N ILE A 179 -8.65 23.50 -14.34
CA ILE A 179 -8.29 23.75 -15.74
C ILE A 179 -9.55 24.06 -16.57
N LYS A 180 -10.59 23.23 -16.45
CA LYS A 180 -11.87 23.44 -17.14
C LYS A 180 -12.48 24.81 -16.82
N ASN A 181 -12.47 25.24 -15.54
CA ASN A 181 -13.04 26.51 -15.14
C ASN A 181 -12.18 27.69 -15.59
N ARG A 182 -10.84 27.56 -15.57
CA ARG A 182 -9.92 28.59 -16.11
C ARG A 182 -10.15 28.81 -17.60
N THR A 183 -10.29 27.73 -18.39
CA THR A 183 -10.51 27.81 -19.85
C THR A 183 -11.90 28.30 -20.24
N SER A 184 -12.93 28.05 -19.42
CA SER A 184 -14.30 28.53 -19.66
C SER A 184 -14.59 29.91 -19.08
N SER A 185 -13.60 30.62 -18.55
CA SER A 185 -13.75 31.95 -17.91
C SER A 185 -14.83 31.98 -16.82
N LYS A 186 -15.12 30.85 -16.19
CA LYS A 186 -16.09 30.74 -15.10
C LYS A 186 -15.57 31.47 -13.86
N LYS A 187 -16.42 32.23 -13.20
CA LYS A 187 -16.10 32.93 -11.93
C LYS A 187 -16.61 32.14 -10.72
N GLY A 188 -15.97 32.36 -9.55
CA GLY A 188 -16.45 31.81 -8.28
C GLY A 188 -16.23 30.30 -8.08
N TYR A 189 -15.23 29.72 -8.73
CA TYR A 189 -14.85 28.31 -8.52
C TYR A 189 -13.78 28.15 -7.43
N GLN A 190 -13.67 26.94 -6.89
CA GLN A 190 -12.69 26.61 -5.87
C GLN A 190 -11.28 26.63 -6.46
N THR A 191 -10.38 27.41 -5.87
CA THR A 191 -8.99 27.59 -6.29
C THR A 191 -7.98 26.88 -5.37
N GLU A 192 -8.40 26.47 -4.17
CA GLU A 192 -7.56 25.75 -3.22
C GLU A 192 -8.12 24.35 -3.00
N PHE A 193 -7.24 23.36 -3.01
CA PHE A 193 -7.61 21.97 -2.73
C PHE A 193 -7.85 21.77 -1.23
N LYS A 194 -8.84 20.94 -0.91
CA LYS A 194 -9.07 20.43 0.45
C LYS A 194 -9.29 18.93 0.38
N TYR A 195 -8.47 18.18 1.09
CA TYR A 195 -8.57 16.72 1.13
C TYR A 195 -9.75 16.29 2.00
N LYS A 196 -10.51 15.33 1.48
CA LYS A 196 -11.55 14.63 2.25
C LYS A 196 -11.02 13.24 2.59
N ASN A 197 -10.56 13.07 3.82
CA ASN A 197 -10.11 11.77 4.29
C ASN A 197 -11.29 10.78 4.31
N LYS A 198 -11.11 9.66 3.61
CA LYS A 198 -12.12 8.59 3.50
C LYS A 198 -11.79 7.38 4.37
N GLY A 199 -10.76 7.51 5.21
CA GLY A 199 -10.27 6.43 6.05
C GLY A 199 -9.28 5.52 5.34
N ASN A 200 -8.84 4.49 6.09
CA ASN A 200 -7.86 3.51 5.66
C ASN A 200 -8.45 2.10 5.73
N LEU A 201 -8.08 1.25 4.77
CA LEU A 201 -8.43 -0.16 4.75
C LEU A 201 -7.19 -0.98 4.40
N ALA A 202 -7.02 -2.13 5.04
CA ALA A 202 -5.99 -3.10 4.70
C ALA A 202 -6.55 -4.52 4.79
N VAL A 203 -6.29 -5.34 3.75
CA VAL A 203 -6.62 -6.77 3.76
C VAL A 203 -5.41 -7.56 4.24
N ILE A 204 -5.61 -8.45 5.19
CA ILE A 204 -4.55 -9.31 5.72
C ILE A 204 -4.63 -10.70 5.08
N GLY A 205 -5.83 -11.20 4.88
CA GLY A 205 -6.07 -12.50 4.30
C GLY A 205 -7.55 -12.75 4.07
N ARG A 206 -7.90 -13.96 3.70
CA ARG A 206 -9.30 -14.33 3.48
C ARG A 206 -10.10 -14.14 4.77
N ASN A 207 -11.17 -13.33 4.70
CA ASN A 207 -12.04 -12.97 5.82
C ASN A 207 -11.32 -12.17 6.94
N LYS A 208 -10.11 -11.69 6.69
CA LYS A 208 -9.29 -10.94 7.63
C LYS A 208 -8.88 -9.61 7.01
N ALA A 209 -9.46 -8.53 7.48
CA ALA A 209 -9.12 -7.16 7.12
C ALA A 209 -9.32 -6.23 8.30
N VAL A 210 -8.82 -5.03 8.19
CA VAL A 210 -9.06 -3.92 9.12
C VAL A 210 -9.49 -2.69 8.34
N ALA A 211 -10.38 -1.91 8.95
CA ALA A 211 -10.90 -0.66 8.40
C ALA A 211 -10.93 0.40 9.50
N ASP A 212 -10.38 1.57 9.20
CA ASP A 212 -10.50 2.79 10.00
C ASP A 212 -11.13 3.88 9.13
N LEU A 213 -12.41 4.14 9.32
CA LEU A 213 -13.15 5.16 8.59
C LEU A 213 -13.21 6.50 9.35
N GLY A 214 -12.37 6.66 10.38
CA GLY A 214 -12.33 7.83 11.24
C GLY A 214 -13.39 7.77 12.35
N PHE A 215 -14.67 7.77 11.99
CA PHE A 215 -15.80 7.72 12.93
C PHE A 215 -16.15 6.29 13.40
N ILE A 216 -15.78 5.27 12.65
CA ILE A 216 -15.99 3.86 12.97
C ILE A 216 -14.77 3.03 12.56
N THR A 217 -14.47 2.02 13.36
CA THR A 217 -13.47 0.98 13.03
C THR A 217 -14.14 -0.36 12.85
N SER A 218 -13.61 -1.19 11.97
CA SER A 218 -14.09 -2.56 11.74
C SER A 218 -12.93 -3.51 11.54
N LYS A 219 -13.14 -4.80 11.84
CA LYS A 219 -12.14 -5.86 11.68
C LYS A 219 -12.76 -7.17 11.22
N GLY A 220 -11.94 -8.09 10.73
CA GLY A 220 -12.36 -9.43 10.32
C GLY A 220 -13.21 -9.43 9.07
N PHE A 221 -14.23 -10.27 9.05
CA PHE A 221 -15.09 -10.52 7.87
C PHE A 221 -15.83 -9.27 7.38
N ILE A 222 -16.37 -8.46 8.30
CA ILE A 222 -17.09 -7.22 7.92
C ILE A 222 -16.14 -6.22 7.26
N ALA A 223 -14.94 -6.01 7.82
CA ALA A 223 -13.93 -5.16 7.21
C ALA A 223 -13.48 -5.71 5.85
N TRP A 224 -13.40 -7.03 5.70
CA TRP A 224 -13.05 -7.70 4.46
C TRP A 224 -14.12 -7.52 3.37
N LEU A 225 -15.42 -7.64 3.70
CA LEU A 225 -16.51 -7.31 2.76
C LEU A 225 -16.48 -5.83 2.36
N LEU A 226 -16.24 -4.93 3.30
CA LEU A 226 -16.12 -3.50 3.04
C LEU A 226 -14.94 -3.20 2.11
N TRP A 227 -13.79 -3.85 2.33
CA TRP A 227 -12.61 -3.74 1.48
C TRP A 227 -12.94 -4.19 0.03
N ILE A 228 -13.58 -5.35 -0.14
CA ILE A 228 -14.03 -5.85 -1.45
C ILE A 228 -14.94 -4.83 -2.13
N PHE A 229 -15.97 -4.37 -1.43
CA PHE A 229 -16.97 -3.45 -1.98
C PHE A 229 -16.32 -2.14 -2.46
N ILE A 230 -15.46 -1.55 -1.63
CA ILE A 230 -14.77 -0.30 -1.96
C ILE A 230 -13.83 -0.48 -3.16
N HIS A 231 -13.07 -1.57 -3.22
CA HIS A 231 -12.17 -1.82 -4.35
C HIS A 231 -12.92 -2.03 -5.66
N ILE A 232 -14.04 -2.76 -5.64
CA ILE A 232 -14.89 -2.92 -6.82
C ILE A 232 -15.52 -1.59 -7.24
N LEU A 233 -15.95 -0.77 -6.27
CA LEU A 233 -16.56 0.53 -6.56
C LEU A 233 -15.60 1.44 -7.33
N TYR A 234 -14.31 1.46 -6.95
CA TYR A 234 -13.28 2.28 -7.58
C TYR A 234 -12.70 1.71 -8.88
N LEU A 235 -13.00 0.46 -9.25
CA LEU A 235 -12.60 -0.08 -10.55
C LEU A 235 -13.23 0.72 -11.70
N ILE A 236 -12.41 1.01 -12.71
CA ILE A 236 -12.85 1.70 -13.93
C ILE A 236 -13.48 0.67 -14.88
N GLY A 237 -14.65 1.04 -15.44
CA GLY A 237 -15.34 0.23 -16.42
C GLY A 237 -16.23 -0.86 -15.84
N PHE A 238 -17.47 -0.94 -16.35
CA PHE A 238 -18.46 -1.91 -15.90
C PHE A 238 -18.00 -3.37 -16.14
N GLY A 239 -17.45 -3.65 -17.33
CA GLY A 239 -16.94 -4.99 -17.67
C GLY A 239 -15.84 -5.48 -16.72
N SER A 240 -14.93 -4.58 -16.31
CA SER A 240 -13.89 -4.90 -15.32
C SER A 240 -14.49 -5.25 -13.96
N LYS A 241 -15.52 -4.51 -13.51
CA LYS A 241 -16.22 -4.80 -12.24
C LYS A 241 -16.86 -6.20 -12.28
N VAL A 242 -17.60 -6.50 -13.32
CA VAL A 242 -18.25 -7.82 -13.47
C VAL A 242 -17.21 -8.94 -13.53
N SER A 243 -16.15 -8.78 -14.31
CA SER A 243 -15.08 -9.78 -14.41
C SER A 243 -14.41 -10.05 -13.06
N VAL A 244 -14.09 -9.00 -12.29
CA VAL A 244 -13.45 -9.15 -10.97
C VAL A 244 -14.40 -9.79 -9.97
N ILE A 245 -15.66 -9.34 -9.90
CA ILE A 245 -16.67 -9.95 -9.00
C ILE A 245 -16.80 -11.44 -9.29
N THR A 246 -16.96 -11.82 -10.56
CA THR A 246 -17.13 -13.23 -10.95
C THR A 246 -15.90 -14.05 -10.59
N LYS A 247 -14.69 -13.57 -10.91
CA LYS A 247 -13.44 -14.25 -10.58
C LYS A 247 -13.25 -14.41 -9.06
N TRP A 248 -13.53 -13.37 -8.29
CA TRP A 248 -13.40 -13.42 -6.84
C TRP A 248 -14.44 -14.34 -6.21
N ALA A 249 -15.69 -14.32 -6.67
CA ALA A 249 -16.72 -15.24 -6.21
C ALA A 249 -16.33 -16.70 -6.51
N LEU A 250 -15.93 -17.01 -7.74
CA LEU A 250 -15.47 -18.36 -8.09
C LEU A 250 -14.26 -18.80 -7.27
N SER A 251 -13.26 -17.94 -7.10
CA SER A 251 -12.08 -18.22 -6.27
C SER A 251 -12.44 -18.42 -4.79
N TYR A 252 -13.46 -17.71 -4.30
CA TYR A 252 -13.92 -17.85 -2.93
C TYR A 252 -14.57 -19.22 -2.69
N PHE A 253 -15.41 -19.70 -3.61
CA PHE A 253 -16.11 -20.98 -3.46
C PHE A 253 -15.22 -22.19 -3.82
N ASN A 254 -14.49 -22.12 -4.93
CA ASN A 254 -13.70 -23.27 -5.42
C ASN A 254 -12.37 -23.43 -4.73
N GLN A 255 -11.90 -22.44 -3.93
CA GLN A 255 -10.59 -22.43 -3.30
C GLN A 255 -9.40 -22.67 -4.28
N ASP A 256 -9.66 -22.63 -5.56
CA ASP A 256 -8.67 -22.82 -6.61
C ASP A 256 -8.14 -21.44 -7.07
N LYS A 257 -6.86 -21.20 -6.83
CA LYS A 257 -6.16 -20.08 -7.47
C LYS A 257 -5.65 -20.60 -8.81
N GLY A 258 -6.46 -20.41 -9.86
CA GLY A 258 -6.29 -20.99 -11.20
C GLY A 258 -5.09 -20.52 -12.04
N ASN A 259 -4.00 -20.06 -11.43
CA ASN A 259 -2.83 -19.58 -12.15
C ASN A 259 -1.65 -20.54 -11.93
N ARG A 260 -1.62 -21.62 -12.74
CA ARG A 260 -0.51 -22.60 -12.78
C ARG A 260 0.34 -22.45 -14.04
N LEU A 261 0.59 -21.25 -14.53
CA LEU A 261 1.52 -21.08 -15.64
C LEU A 261 2.94 -21.00 -15.11
N ILE A 262 3.61 -22.15 -15.07
CA ILE A 262 5.06 -22.25 -14.83
C ILE A 262 5.70 -22.28 -16.21
N PHE A 263 6.31 -21.18 -16.62
CA PHE A 263 7.20 -21.18 -17.78
C PHE A 263 8.59 -21.61 -17.30
N LEU A 264 8.94 -22.86 -17.55
CA LEU A 264 10.34 -23.29 -17.49
C LEU A 264 11.00 -22.75 -18.76
N LYS A 265 11.95 -21.82 -18.61
CA LYS A 265 12.93 -21.49 -19.63
C LYS A 265 14.16 -22.33 -19.43
#